data_960125dfea8151048aeebf46ab7da6b7
#
_entry.id   960125dfea8151048aeebf46ab7da6b7
#
_cell.length_a   1.000
_cell.length_b   1.000
_cell.length_c   1.000
_cell.angle_alpha   90.00
_cell.angle_beta   90.00
_cell.angle_gamma   90.00
#
_symmetry.space_group_name_H-M   'P 1'
#
loop_
_entity.id
_entity.type
_entity.pdbx_description
1 polymer ?
#
loop_
_entity_poly.entity_id
_entity_poly.type
_entity_poly.pdbx_seq_one_letter_code
_entity_poly.pdbx_strand_id
1 'polypeptide(L)'
;NRLFRENGQSEEFNNLIVSIGKRIKFLRINAGYKSYEVFAWENNLSRIQYWKMEKGTNCTLKSLYKVLEAHNLTYKEFFDSLEDK
;
A
#
# COMPACT_ATOMS: atom_id res chain seq x y z
N ASN A 1 -1.64 -23.18 12.80
CA ASN A 1 -0.50 -22.66 12.17
C ASN A 1 0.16 -21.63 12.97
N ARG A 2 1.42 -21.70 13.15
CA ARG A 2 2.04 -20.91 13.96
C ARG A 2 2.32 -19.58 13.43
N LEU A 3 2.06 -19.23 12.28
CA LEU A 3 2.32 -17.92 11.77
C LEU A 3 1.35 -16.88 12.32
N PHE A 4 0.22 -17.29 12.86
CA PHE A 4 -0.76 -16.34 13.33
C PHE A 4 -0.85 -16.31 14.83
N ARG A 5 -1.08 -15.11 15.38
CA ARG A 5 -1.25 -14.95 16.75
C ARG A 5 -2.69 -14.91 17.00
N GLU A 6 -3.07 -14.66 18.24
CA GLU A 6 -4.44 -14.64 18.55
C GLU A 6 -5.21 -13.64 17.81
N ASN A 7 -4.64 -12.55 17.37
CA ASN A 7 -5.38 -11.56 16.63
C ASN A 7 -5.36 -11.85 15.15
N GLY A 8 -4.83 -13.01 14.76
CA GLY A 8 -4.86 -13.38 13.36
C GLY A 8 -3.78 -12.80 12.48
N GLN A 9 -2.85 -12.06 13.06
CA GLN A 9 -1.80 -11.47 12.26
C GLN A 9 -0.44 -11.96 12.70
N SER A 10 0.37 -12.34 11.75
CA SER A 10 1.74 -12.72 12.02
C SER A 10 2.64 -11.53 11.87
N GLU A 11 3.83 -11.65 12.36
CA GLU A 11 4.81 -10.61 12.21
C GLU A 11 5.19 -10.43 10.75
N GLU A 12 5.22 -11.51 10.00
CA GLU A 12 5.53 -11.42 8.59
C GLU A 12 4.46 -10.63 7.85
N PHE A 13 3.21 -10.83 8.22
CA PHE A 13 2.15 -10.09 7.59
C PHE A 13 2.25 -8.60 7.92
N ASN A 14 2.57 -8.29 9.17
CA ASN A 14 2.74 -6.90 9.55
C ASN A 14 3.87 -6.26 8.78
N ASN A 15 4.96 -6.98 8.59
CA ASN A 15 6.08 -6.45 7.82
C ASN A 15 5.67 -6.21 6.38
N LEU A 16 4.86 -7.10 5.83
CA LEU A 16 4.41 -6.94 4.46
C LEU A 16 3.56 -5.68 4.30
N ILE A 17 2.59 -5.47 5.17
CA ILE A 17 1.73 -4.31 4.99
C ILE A 17 2.47 -3.01 5.25
N VAL A 18 3.45 -3.01 6.13
CA VAL A 18 4.28 -1.83 6.34
C VAL A 18 5.11 -1.55 5.09
N SER A 19 5.67 -2.60 4.47
CA SER A 19 6.44 -2.44 3.25
C SER A 19 5.59 -1.90 2.11
N ILE A 20 4.37 -2.40 1.99
CA ILE A 20 3.45 -1.92 0.98
C ILE A 20 3.18 -0.43 1.21
N GLY A 21 2.92 -0.05 2.46
CA GLY A 21 2.63 1.34 2.77
C GLY A 21 3.77 2.27 2.43
N LYS A 22 4.98 1.86 2.76
CA LYS A 22 6.15 2.68 2.46
C LYS A 22 6.34 2.81 0.95
N ARG A 23 6.10 1.73 0.23
CA ARG A 23 6.30 1.75 -1.21
C ARG A 23 5.28 2.64 -1.91
N ILE A 24 4.01 2.56 -1.51
CA ILE A 24 3.03 3.41 -2.17
C ILE A 24 3.24 4.89 -1.83
N LYS A 25 3.75 5.17 -0.64
CA LYS A 25 4.09 6.54 -0.31
C LYS A 25 5.23 7.05 -1.18
N PHE A 26 6.24 6.21 -1.37
CA PHE A 26 7.37 6.55 -2.23
C PHE A 26 6.89 6.82 -3.66
N LEU A 27 6.00 5.96 -4.17
CA LEU A 27 5.48 6.14 -5.53
C LEU A 27 4.69 7.43 -5.65
N ARG A 28 3.92 7.76 -4.63
CA ARG A 28 3.13 8.98 -4.65
C ARG A 28 4.04 10.21 -4.70
N ILE A 29 5.03 10.23 -3.84
CA ILE A 29 5.94 11.38 -3.78
C ILE A 29 6.73 11.50 -5.09
N ASN A 30 7.20 10.37 -5.62
CA ASN A 30 7.92 10.39 -6.87
C ASN A 30 7.06 10.82 -8.05
N ALA A 31 5.76 10.64 -7.97
CA ALA A 31 4.86 11.06 -9.02
C ALA A 31 4.50 12.55 -8.89
N GLY A 32 5.05 13.22 -7.89
CA GLY A 32 4.83 14.64 -7.74
C GLY A 32 3.73 15.03 -6.77
N TYR A 33 3.13 14.05 -6.10
CA TYR A 33 2.05 14.37 -5.17
C TYR A 33 2.59 14.48 -3.76
N LYS A 34 2.70 15.69 -3.27
CA LYS A 34 3.18 15.89 -1.91
C LYS A 34 2.13 15.54 -0.88
N SER A 35 0.86 15.64 -1.25
CA SER A 35 -0.23 15.39 -0.33
C SER A 35 -0.94 14.12 -0.68
N TYR A 36 -1.15 13.25 0.33
CA TYR A 36 -1.89 12.03 0.09
C TYR A 36 -3.35 12.36 -0.22
N GLU A 37 -3.83 13.47 0.31
CA GLU A 37 -5.22 13.86 0.09
C GLU A 37 -5.46 14.21 -1.37
N VAL A 38 -4.55 14.94 -1.96
CA VAL A 38 -4.69 15.32 -3.36
C VAL A 38 -4.58 14.09 -4.25
N PHE A 39 -3.64 13.22 -3.93
CA PHE A 39 -3.48 12.00 -4.71
C PHE A 39 -4.76 11.16 -4.67
N ALA A 40 -5.33 10.98 -3.49
CA ALA A 40 -6.54 10.18 -3.36
C ALA A 40 -7.70 10.84 -4.10
N TRP A 41 -7.81 12.15 -3.97
CA TRP A 41 -8.89 12.87 -4.61
C TRP A 41 -8.82 12.72 -6.13
N GLU A 42 -7.64 12.92 -6.70
CA GLU A 42 -7.51 12.89 -8.15
C GLU A 42 -7.64 11.50 -8.73
N ASN A 43 -7.43 10.48 -7.93
CA ASN A 43 -7.50 9.12 -8.42
C ASN A 43 -8.72 8.36 -7.91
N ASN A 44 -9.71 9.09 -7.40
CA ASN A 44 -10.94 8.49 -6.97
C ASN A 44 -10.79 7.45 -5.88
N LEU A 45 -9.92 7.73 -4.94
CA LEU A 45 -9.69 6.84 -3.82
C LEU A 45 -10.24 7.48 -2.54
N SER A 46 -10.65 6.66 -1.61
CA SER A 46 -11.07 7.17 -0.32
C SER A 46 -9.84 7.72 0.39
N ARG A 47 -9.89 8.99 0.79
CA ARG A 47 -8.79 9.63 1.47
C ARG A 47 -8.38 8.89 2.73
N ILE A 48 -9.36 8.50 3.52
CA ILE A 48 -9.09 7.82 4.77
C ILE A 48 -8.49 6.45 4.54
N GLN A 49 -9.05 5.70 3.58
CA GLN A 49 -8.51 4.37 3.31
C GLN A 49 -7.11 4.45 2.74
N TYR A 50 -6.88 5.40 1.84
CA TYR A 50 -5.56 5.54 1.26
C TYR A 50 -4.52 5.92 2.32
N TRP A 51 -4.90 6.85 3.22
CA TRP A 51 -4.00 7.27 4.29
C TRP A 51 -3.61 6.06 5.15
N LYS A 52 -4.58 5.22 5.48
CA LYS A 52 -4.28 4.03 6.27
C LYS A 52 -3.35 3.09 5.56
N MET A 53 -3.47 2.99 4.25
CA MET A 53 -2.57 2.13 3.49
C MET A 53 -1.13 2.61 3.60
N GLU A 54 -0.90 3.91 3.51
CA GLU A 54 0.45 4.43 3.66
C GLU A 54 0.98 4.23 5.07
N LYS A 55 0.09 4.19 6.04
CA LYS A 55 0.52 3.99 7.42
C LYS A 55 0.80 2.54 7.74
N GLY A 56 0.50 1.63 6.84
CA GLY A 56 0.82 0.23 7.06
C GLY A 56 -0.27 -0.56 7.73
N THR A 57 -1.53 -0.27 7.40
CA THR A 57 -2.61 -1.09 7.91
C THR A 57 -3.12 -1.99 6.80
N ASN A 58 -3.86 -3.00 7.19
CA ASN A 58 -4.41 -3.95 6.24
C ASN A 58 -5.34 -3.24 5.26
N CYS A 59 -5.29 -3.63 4.01
CA CYS A 59 -6.16 -3.07 2.99
C CYS A 59 -6.70 -4.20 2.15
N THR A 60 -7.73 -3.92 1.37
CA THR A 60 -8.25 -4.93 0.47
C THR A 60 -7.42 -4.96 -0.79
N LEU A 61 -7.46 -6.08 -1.49
CA LEU A 61 -6.77 -6.17 -2.77
C LEU A 61 -7.35 -5.18 -3.76
N LYS A 62 -8.64 -4.91 -3.69
CA LYS A 62 -9.23 -3.95 -4.60
C LYS A 62 -8.67 -2.55 -4.38
N SER A 63 -8.49 -2.17 -3.13
CA SER A 63 -7.92 -0.86 -2.83
C SER A 63 -6.49 -0.78 -3.34
N LEU A 64 -5.71 -1.82 -3.12
CA LEU A 64 -4.34 -1.85 -3.60
C LEU A 64 -4.31 -1.79 -5.12
N TYR A 65 -5.18 -2.54 -5.77
CA TYR A 65 -5.23 -2.55 -7.22
C TYR A 65 -5.49 -1.15 -7.77
N LYS A 66 -6.38 -0.39 -7.13
CA LYS A 66 -6.67 0.96 -7.58
C LYS A 66 -5.44 1.86 -7.48
N VAL A 67 -4.67 1.69 -6.42
CA VAL A 67 -3.44 2.47 -6.27
C VAL A 67 -2.45 2.12 -7.35
N LEU A 68 -2.29 0.82 -7.64
CA LEU A 68 -1.36 0.41 -8.67
C LEU A 68 -1.80 0.91 -10.04
N GLU A 69 -3.09 0.90 -10.29
CA GLU A 69 -3.62 1.40 -11.53
C GLU A 69 -3.31 2.89 -11.68
N ALA A 70 -3.40 3.64 -10.59
CA ALA A 70 -3.09 5.06 -10.63
C ALA A 70 -1.64 5.32 -10.98
N HIS A 71 -0.76 4.36 -10.71
CA HIS A 71 0.66 4.49 -11.01
C HIS A 71 1.06 3.73 -12.28
N ASN A 72 0.08 3.13 -12.96
CA ASN A 72 0.36 2.35 -14.16
C ASN A 72 1.32 1.19 -13.90
N LEU A 73 1.18 0.57 -12.75
CA LEU A 73 2.02 -0.56 -12.40
C LEU A 73 1.21 -1.84 -12.41
N THR A 74 1.82 -2.93 -12.85
CA THR A 74 1.23 -4.24 -12.67
C THR A 74 1.52 -4.69 -11.25
N TYR A 75 0.72 -5.64 -10.76
CA TYR A 75 0.97 -6.14 -9.41
C TYR A 75 2.33 -6.82 -9.33
N LYS A 76 2.76 -7.44 -10.41
CA LYS A 76 4.05 -8.12 -10.39
C LYS A 76 5.18 -7.10 -10.22
N GLU A 77 5.11 -6.03 -10.98
CA GLU A 77 6.13 -4.98 -10.87
C GLU A 77 6.18 -4.42 -9.47
N PHE A 78 5.01 -4.21 -8.90
CA PHE A 78 4.95 -3.64 -7.56
C PHE A 78 5.55 -4.58 -6.52
N PHE A 79 5.13 -5.83 -6.53
CA PHE A 79 5.61 -6.76 -5.52
C PHE A 79 7.07 -7.13 -5.70
N ASP A 80 7.56 -7.14 -6.94
CA ASP A 80 8.98 -7.35 -7.16
C ASP A 80 9.78 -6.22 -6.52
N SER A 81 9.25 -5.00 -6.52
CA SER A 81 9.98 -3.88 -5.97
C SER A 81 10.05 -3.91 -4.45
N LEU A 82 9.22 -4.73 -3.82
CA LEU A 82 9.25 -4.81 -2.37
C LEU A 82 10.32 -5.70 -1.84
N GLU A 83 10.96 -6.52 -2.72
CA GLU A 83 11.83 -7.45 -2.29
C GLU A 83 13.06 -7.03 -1.99
N ASP A 84 13.49 -6.28 -1.85
CA ASP A 84 14.73 -6.01 -1.65
C ASP A 84 14.98 -5.94 -0.45
N LYS A 85 15.04 -6.00 0.12
CA LYS A 85 15.36 -6.04 1.17
C LYS A 85 15.97 -5.50 1.55
#